data_4cfbb93a5972cef97448bac79e9954f7
#
_entry.id   4cfbb93a5972cef97448bac79e9954f7
#
_cell.length_a   1.000
_cell.length_b   1.000
_cell.length_c   1.000
_cell.angle_alpha   90.00
_cell.angle_beta   90.00
_cell.angle_gamma   90.00
#
_symmetry.space_group_name_H-M   'P 1'
#
loop_
_entity.id
_entity.type
_entity.pdbx_description
1 polymer ?
#
loop_
_entity_poly.entity_id
_entity_poly.type
_entity_poly.pdbx_seq_one_letter_code
_entity_poly.pdbx_strand_id
1 'polypeptide(L)'
;MNTALNFDGIAETDVLINKEKKHLLIVRKGAGYVALPIMQIAMFVTENKIVFAITRDGQKYMTDKNLTELEAVLDEHLFFRANRKFILNAYYIKGFQALDRVKLLVDMSVKPANNLIVVSQLTAPAFKKWMQAH
;
A
#
# COMPACT_ATOMS: atom_id res chain seq x y z
N MET A 1 -5.39 36.25 -4.34
CA MET A 1 -5.88 35.31 -4.16
C MET A 1 -5.81 34.33 -4.02
N ASN A 2 -5.47 35.44 -3.92
CA ASN A 2 -5.76 34.27 -3.78
C ASN A 2 -5.67 33.45 -3.94
N THR A 3 -5.45 33.74 -4.57
CA THR A 3 -5.89 32.78 -4.73
C THR A 3 -6.03 32.05 -4.93
N ALA A 4 -5.79 32.82 -5.58
CA ALA A 4 -6.29 31.90 -5.74
C ALA A 4 -6.27 31.35 -5.96
N LEU A 5 -5.93 32.11 -6.16
CA LEU A 5 -6.33 31.36 -6.34
C LEU A 5 -6.13 30.84 -6.51
N ASN A 6 -5.89 31.49 -6.93
CA ASN A 6 -6.22 30.70 -7.00
C ASN A 6 -6.03 30.23 -7.09
N PHE A 7 -5.81 30.72 -7.68
CA PHE A 7 -6.17 29.95 -7.77
C PHE A 7 -6.14 29.42 -8.23
N ASP A 8 -5.92 30.23 -8.94
CA ASP A 8 -6.29 29.45 -9.28
C ASP A 8 -6.28 28.59 -9.49
N GLY A 9 -6.03 29.14 -9.79
CA GLY A 9 -6.23 28.15 -9.91
C GLY A 9 -5.99 27.33 -9.91
N ILE A 10 -5.63 27.78 -9.87
CA ILE A 10 -5.58 26.94 -9.63
C ILE A 10 -5.54 26.35 -9.28
N ALA A 11 -5.28 26.83 -9.29
CA ALA A 11 -5.35 26.04 -8.71
C ALA A 11 -5.71 25.60 -8.04
N GLU A 12 -5.73 26.03 -8.11
CA GLU A 12 -6.05 25.44 -7.25
C GLU A 12 -6.62 24.51 -7.23
N THR A 13 -6.57 24.48 -7.79
CA THR A 13 -6.92 23.42 -7.66
C THR A 13 -6.48 22.49 -7.70
N ASP A 14 -5.80 22.43 -8.10
CA ASP A 14 -5.23 21.41 -7.94
C ASP A 14 -4.68 21.18 -7.03
N VAL A 15 -4.35 21.62 -6.55
CA VAL A 15 -4.05 21.24 -5.59
C VAL A 15 -4.64 20.69 -4.84
N LEU A 16 -5.10 20.90 -4.82
CA LEU A 16 -5.78 20.32 -4.21
C LEU A 16 -6.05 19.09 -4.35
N ILE A 17 -5.78 18.91 -5.14
CA ILE A 17 -6.02 17.81 -5.55
C ILE A 17 -5.56 16.71 -4.95
N ASN A 18 -4.71 16.54 -4.78
CA ASN A 18 -4.30 15.49 -4.31
C ASN A 18 -4.23 15.37 -2.98
N LYS A 19 -4.41 16.04 -2.44
CA LYS A 19 -4.37 15.98 -1.28
C LYS A 19 -5.24 15.12 -0.63
N GLU A 20 -5.84 14.46 -1.17
CA GLU A 20 -6.89 13.61 -0.67
C GLU A 20 -6.44 12.21 -0.29
N LYS A 21 -5.18 12.00 -0.09
CA LYS A 21 -4.68 10.71 0.37
C LYS A 21 -5.17 10.43 1.78
N LYS A 22 -5.55 9.19 2.04
CA LYS A 22 -6.04 8.82 3.36
C LYS A 22 -4.92 8.81 4.37
N HIS A 23 -5.25 9.24 5.57
CA HIS A 23 -4.36 9.14 6.72
C HIS A 23 -4.79 8.04 7.68
N LEU A 24 -6.08 7.73 7.68
CA LEU A 24 -6.65 6.68 8.50
C LEU A 24 -7.42 5.70 7.63
N LEU A 25 -7.37 4.44 8.00
CA LEU A 25 -8.18 3.42 7.35
C LEU A 25 -9.06 2.78 8.42
N ILE A 26 -10.36 2.70 8.13
CA ILE A 26 -11.28 2.02 9.03
C ILE A 26 -11.25 0.54 8.70
N VAL A 27 -10.92 -0.26 9.70
CA VAL A 27 -10.81 -1.71 9.56
C VAL A 27 -11.64 -2.39 10.65
N ARG A 28 -11.80 -3.69 10.56
CA ARG A 28 -12.63 -4.44 11.48
C ARG A 28 -11.81 -5.41 12.31
N LYS A 29 -12.19 -5.51 13.58
CA LYS A 29 -11.64 -6.53 14.46
C LYS A 29 -12.78 -7.05 15.33
N GLY A 30 -13.12 -8.34 15.16
CA GLY A 30 -14.29 -8.91 15.81
C GLY A 30 -15.53 -8.16 15.36
N ALA A 31 -16.35 -7.71 16.30
CA ALA A 31 -17.58 -7.00 16.01
C ALA A 31 -17.38 -5.48 15.89
N GLY A 32 -16.17 -5.00 16.12
CA GLY A 32 -15.91 -3.56 16.18
C GLY A 32 -15.14 -3.05 14.98
N TYR A 33 -15.00 -1.73 14.92
CA TYR A 33 -14.22 -1.04 13.91
C TYR A 33 -13.07 -0.30 14.59
N VAL A 34 -11.94 -0.23 13.90
CA VAL A 34 -10.74 0.44 14.38
C VAL A 34 -10.25 1.39 13.32
N ALA A 35 -9.88 2.61 13.71
CA ALA A 35 -9.26 3.56 12.81
C ALA A 35 -7.74 3.37 12.89
N LEU A 36 -7.15 2.80 11.86
CA LEU A 36 -5.71 2.56 11.82
C LEU A 36 -5.01 3.71 11.10
N PRO A 37 -3.98 4.30 11.71
CA PRO A 37 -3.09 5.20 10.98
C PRO A 37 -2.46 4.43 9.82
N ILE A 38 -2.54 4.98 8.63
CA ILE A 38 -2.03 4.32 7.41
C ILE A 38 -0.55 3.95 7.56
N MET A 39 0.24 4.82 8.21
CA MET A 39 1.67 4.58 8.38
C MET A 39 2.00 3.36 9.25
N GLN A 40 1.04 2.87 10.02
CA GLN A 40 1.26 1.67 10.82
C GLN A 40 0.97 0.39 10.06
N ILE A 41 0.43 0.49 8.86
CA ILE A 41 0.09 -0.69 8.06
C ILE A 41 1.29 -1.06 7.21
N ALA A 42 1.82 -2.27 7.43
CA ALA A 42 2.98 -2.75 6.70
C ALA A 42 2.59 -3.34 5.35
N MET A 43 1.44 -3.97 5.25
CA MET A 43 0.99 -4.58 4.01
C MET A 43 -0.49 -4.91 4.07
N PHE A 44 -1.06 -5.13 2.89
CA PHE A 44 -2.40 -5.72 2.76
C PHE A 44 -2.24 -7.07 2.06
N VAL A 45 -2.98 -8.05 2.52
CA VAL A 45 -2.92 -9.40 1.96
C VAL A 45 -4.33 -9.95 1.77
N THR A 46 -4.54 -10.62 0.63
CA THR A 46 -5.79 -11.32 0.37
C THR A 46 -5.64 -12.77 0.78
N GLU A 47 -6.52 -13.24 1.66
CA GLU A 47 -6.60 -14.64 2.08
C GLU A 47 -8.05 -15.06 2.01
N ASN A 48 -8.34 -16.13 1.27
CA ASN A 48 -9.71 -16.64 1.14
C ASN A 48 -10.70 -15.54 0.74
N LYS A 49 -10.31 -14.70 -0.21
CA LYS A 49 -11.13 -13.61 -0.75
C LYS A 49 -11.39 -12.48 0.22
N ILE A 50 -10.75 -12.50 1.37
CA ILE A 50 -10.84 -11.42 2.35
C ILE A 50 -9.51 -10.70 2.38
N VAL A 51 -9.56 -9.36 2.40
CA VAL A 51 -8.35 -8.55 2.48
C VAL A 51 -8.10 -8.14 3.91
N PHE A 52 -6.87 -8.37 4.36
CA PHE A 52 -6.43 -8.00 5.71
C PHE A 52 -5.35 -6.93 5.65
N ALA A 53 -5.42 -5.99 6.59
CA ALA A 53 -4.34 -5.05 6.84
C ALA A 53 -3.47 -5.64 7.94
N ILE A 54 -2.17 -5.74 7.69
CA ILE A 54 -1.20 -6.25 8.66
C ILE A 54 -0.40 -5.06 9.17
N THR A 55 -0.42 -4.82 10.47
CA THR A 55 0.31 -3.70 11.05
C THR A 55 1.77 -4.05 11.27
N ARG A 56 2.57 -3.03 11.55
CA ARG A 56 4.00 -3.22 11.85
C ARG A 56 4.23 -4.14 13.04
N ASP A 57 3.23 -4.26 13.92
CA ASP A 57 3.30 -5.15 15.09
C ASP A 57 2.79 -6.55 14.79
N GLY A 58 2.43 -6.81 13.54
CA GLY A 58 1.91 -8.12 13.15
C GLY A 58 0.44 -8.32 13.43
N GLN A 59 -0.28 -7.29 13.85
CA GLN A 59 -1.72 -7.39 14.08
C GLN A 59 -2.45 -7.46 12.74
N LYS A 60 -3.54 -8.22 12.71
CA LYS A 60 -4.26 -8.50 11.48
C LYS A 60 -5.69 -8.00 11.61
N TYR A 61 -6.08 -7.12 10.70
CA TYR A 61 -7.42 -6.51 10.70
C TYR A 61 -8.08 -6.72 9.36
N MET A 62 -9.38 -6.99 9.39
CA MET A 62 -10.14 -7.20 8.16
C MET A 62 -10.51 -5.85 7.54
N THR A 63 -10.41 -5.74 6.22
CA THR A 63 -10.87 -4.55 5.51
C THR A 63 -12.16 -4.86 4.76
N ASP A 64 -12.96 -3.81 4.50
CA ASP A 64 -14.16 -3.95 3.67
C ASP A 64 -13.85 -3.70 2.19
N LYS A 65 -12.63 -3.29 1.87
CA LYS A 65 -12.21 -2.98 0.51
C LYS A 65 -11.36 -4.11 -0.04
N ASN A 66 -11.49 -4.36 -1.35
CA ASN A 66 -10.56 -5.28 -2.02
C ASN A 66 -9.27 -4.52 -2.39
N LEU A 67 -8.27 -5.26 -2.90
CA LEU A 67 -6.98 -4.64 -3.20
C LEU A 67 -7.08 -3.54 -4.26
N THR A 68 -7.94 -3.73 -5.26
CA THR A 68 -8.10 -2.73 -6.31
C THR A 68 -8.70 -1.43 -5.75
N GLU A 69 -9.68 -1.56 -4.86
CA GLU A 69 -10.27 -0.40 -4.20
C GLU A 69 -9.25 0.29 -3.30
N LEU A 70 -8.41 -0.48 -2.62
CA LEU A 70 -7.36 0.09 -1.78
C LEU A 70 -6.34 0.85 -2.60
N GLU A 71 -5.94 0.32 -3.76
CA GLU A 71 -5.02 1.04 -4.64
C GLU A 71 -5.54 2.44 -5.00
N ALA A 72 -6.85 2.56 -5.17
CA ALA A 72 -7.44 3.82 -5.58
C ALA A 72 -7.39 4.90 -4.48
N VAL A 73 -7.30 4.51 -3.21
CA VAL A 73 -7.34 5.46 -2.10
C VAL A 73 -6.01 5.60 -1.35
N LEU A 74 -5.08 4.67 -1.54
CA LEU A 74 -3.78 4.72 -0.88
C LEU A 74 -2.81 5.58 -1.66
N ASP A 75 -1.85 6.15 -0.95
CA ASP A 75 -0.79 6.94 -1.56
C ASP A 75 0.11 6.01 -2.37
N GLU A 76 0.18 6.22 -3.68
CA GLU A 76 0.96 5.39 -4.58
C GLU A 76 2.47 5.52 -4.36
N HIS A 77 2.93 6.57 -3.70
CA HIS A 77 4.34 6.70 -3.34
C HIS A 77 4.68 5.87 -2.12
N LEU A 78 3.69 5.55 -1.30
CA LEU A 78 3.90 4.79 -0.09
C LEU A 78 3.62 3.30 -0.26
N PHE A 79 2.60 2.96 -1.07
CA PHE A 79 2.16 1.59 -1.25
C PHE A 79 2.31 1.14 -2.69
N PHE A 80 2.75 -0.10 -2.87
CA PHE A 80 2.90 -0.71 -4.19
C PHE A 80 2.19 -2.05 -4.24
N ARG A 81 1.40 -2.26 -5.27
CA ARG A 81 0.75 -3.55 -5.48
C ARG A 81 1.74 -4.51 -6.10
N ALA A 82 2.23 -5.46 -5.30
CA ALA A 82 3.26 -6.40 -5.73
C ALA A 82 2.70 -7.48 -6.67
N ASN A 83 1.49 -7.94 -6.39
CA ASN A 83 0.81 -8.97 -7.16
C ASN A 83 -0.68 -8.98 -6.77
N ARG A 84 -1.39 -10.03 -7.17
CA ARG A 84 -2.83 -10.11 -6.89
C ARG A 84 -3.16 -10.28 -5.41
N LYS A 85 -2.18 -10.65 -4.60
CA LYS A 85 -2.41 -10.95 -3.18
C LYS A 85 -1.91 -9.88 -2.24
N PHE A 86 -0.97 -9.04 -2.67
CA PHE A 86 -0.26 -8.15 -1.76
C PHE A 86 -0.16 -6.71 -2.25
N ILE A 87 -0.38 -5.78 -1.31
CA ILE A 87 0.04 -4.38 -1.45
C ILE A 87 1.04 -4.14 -0.31
N LEU A 88 2.18 -3.55 -0.63
CA LEU A 88 3.29 -3.39 0.31
C LEU A 88 3.56 -1.92 0.62
N ASN A 89 3.85 -1.64 1.89
CA ASN A 89 4.27 -0.31 2.32
C ASN A 89 5.79 -0.24 2.23
N ALA A 90 6.30 0.77 1.51
CA ALA A 90 7.73 0.95 1.26
C ALA A 90 8.56 0.94 2.53
N TYR A 91 8.06 1.56 3.60
CA TYR A 91 8.83 1.70 4.84
C TYR A 91 9.06 0.41 5.59
N TYR A 92 8.35 -0.65 5.22
CA TYR A 92 8.50 -1.94 5.90
C TYR A 92 9.12 -3.01 4.98
N ILE A 93 9.61 -2.61 3.82
CA ILE A 93 10.36 -3.49 2.94
C ILE A 93 11.81 -3.48 3.40
N LYS A 94 12.32 -4.63 3.81
CA LYS A 94 13.72 -4.77 4.21
C LYS A 94 14.64 -4.89 3.02
N GLY A 95 14.16 -5.50 1.95
CA GLY A 95 14.95 -5.70 0.75
C GLY A 95 14.25 -6.62 -0.22
N PHE A 96 14.91 -6.90 -1.32
CA PHE A 96 14.40 -7.84 -2.31
C PHE A 96 15.57 -8.43 -3.07
N GLN A 97 15.37 -9.61 -3.64
CA GLN A 97 16.41 -10.30 -4.37
C GLN A 97 15.83 -11.01 -5.59
N ALA A 98 16.70 -11.33 -6.51
CA ALA A 98 16.28 -12.03 -7.72
C ALA A 98 15.78 -13.44 -7.36
N LEU A 99 14.71 -13.85 -8.04
CA LEU A 99 14.16 -15.18 -7.95
C LEU A 99 13.98 -15.64 -9.38
N ASP A 100 14.59 -16.78 -9.74
CA ASP A 100 14.51 -17.33 -11.10
C ASP A 100 14.91 -16.29 -12.17
N ARG A 101 15.87 -15.44 -11.84
CA ARG A 101 16.46 -14.46 -12.75
C ARG A 101 15.57 -13.30 -13.16
N VAL A 102 14.26 -13.49 -13.24
CA VAL A 102 13.36 -12.46 -13.77
C VAL A 102 12.32 -11.96 -12.76
N LYS A 103 12.08 -12.75 -11.72
CA LYS A 103 11.15 -12.38 -10.66
C LYS A 103 11.91 -11.81 -9.48
N LEU A 104 11.20 -11.18 -8.56
CA LEU A 104 11.79 -10.68 -7.33
C LEU A 104 11.08 -11.31 -6.14
N LEU A 105 11.86 -11.66 -5.13
CA LEU A 105 11.36 -12.09 -3.84
C LEU A 105 11.54 -10.93 -2.89
N VAL A 106 10.45 -10.44 -2.30
CA VAL A 106 10.48 -9.28 -1.42
C VAL A 106 10.49 -9.73 0.03
N ASP A 107 11.39 -9.13 0.82
CA ASP A 107 11.51 -9.40 2.24
C ASP A 107 10.95 -8.21 3.02
N MET A 108 9.93 -8.48 3.83
CA MET A 108 9.28 -7.47 4.66
C MET A 108 9.73 -7.61 6.09
N SER A 109 9.72 -6.49 6.84
CA SER A 109 10.01 -6.54 8.28
C SER A 109 8.92 -7.28 9.05
N VAL A 110 7.70 -7.33 8.50
CA VAL A 110 6.60 -8.13 9.04
C VAL A 110 6.28 -9.19 8.01
N LYS A 111 6.39 -10.45 8.37
CA LYS A 111 6.25 -11.52 7.40
C LYS A 111 4.82 -12.05 7.36
N PRO A 112 4.31 -12.31 6.15
CA PRO A 112 3.01 -12.98 6.02
C PRO A 112 3.18 -14.44 6.47
N ALA A 113 2.11 -15.00 7.04
CA ALA A 113 2.18 -16.27 7.72
C ALA A 113 2.70 -17.43 6.85
N ASN A 114 2.17 -17.60 5.67
CA ASN A 114 2.47 -18.78 4.87
C ASN A 114 2.80 -18.51 3.41
N ASN A 115 3.09 -17.28 3.06
CA ASN A 115 3.27 -16.91 1.66
C ASN A 115 4.53 -16.13 1.43
N LEU A 116 5.21 -16.45 0.34
CA LEU A 116 6.29 -15.64 -0.16
C LEU A 116 5.71 -14.50 -0.98
N ILE A 117 6.34 -13.34 -0.93
CA ILE A 117 5.91 -12.19 -1.70
C ILE A 117 6.74 -12.12 -2.96
N VAL A 118 6.15 -12.49 -4.08
CA VAL A 118 6.85 -12.57 -5.35
C VAL A 118 6.31 -11.51 -6.29
N VAL A 119 7.23 -10.71 -6.85
CA VAL A 119 6.90 -9.75 -7.91
C VAL A 119 7.23 -10.41 -9.24
N SER A 120 6.26 -10.46 -10.14
CA SER A 120 6.43 -11.13 -11.43
C SER A 120 7.42 -10.41 -12.31
N GLN A 121 7.89 -11.11 -13.35
CA GLN A 121 8.78 -10.54 -14.36
C GLN A 121 8.20 -9.25 -14.96
N LEU A 122 6.91 -9.24 -15.23
CA LEU A 122 6.27 -8.09 -15.85
C LEU A 122 6.26 -6.86 -14.94
N THR A 123 6.10 -7.06 -13.65
CA THR A 123 6.00 -5.98 -12.66
C THR A 123 7.34 -5.57 -12.06
N ALA A 124 8.35 -6.44 -12.14
CA ALA A 124 9.64 -6.21 -11.50
C ALA A 124 10.30 -4.87 -11.88
N PRO A 125 10.31 -4.44 -13.14
CA PRO A 125 10.93 -3.14 -13.47
C PRO A 125 10.25 -1.98 -12.78
N ALA A 126 8.92 -1.97 -12.71
CA ALA A 126 8.16 -0.92 -12.06
C ALA A 126 8.43 -0.92 -10.55
N PHE A 127 8.53 -2.10 -9.95
CA PHE A 127 8.83 -2.23 -8.52
C PHE A 127 10.20 -1.65 -8.18
N LYS A 128 11.22 -2.01 -8.98
CA LYS A 128 12.58 -1.50 -8.76
C LYS A 128 12.63 0.02 -8.86
N LYS A 129 11.96 0.57 -9.88
CA LYS A 129 11.92 2.01 -10.08
C LYS A 129 11.23 2.70 -8.90
N TRP A 130 10.12 2.11 -8.45
CA TRP A 130 9.38 2.65 -7.31
C TRP A 130 10.23 2.65 -6.03
N MET A 131 10.96 1.55 -5.78
CA MET A 131 11.85 1.47 -4.62
C MET A 131 12.97 2.50 -4.69
N GLN A 132 13.53 2.74 -5.88
CA GLN A 132 14.60 3.71 -6.03
C GLN A 132 14.16 5.15 -5.82
N ALA A 133 12.86 5.41 -5.88
CA ALA A 133 12.32 6.74 -5.65
C ALA A 133 12.22 7.10 -4.16
N HIS A 134 12.54 6.18 -3.28
CA HIS A 134 12.45 6.41 -1.83
C HIS A 134 13.78 6.75 -1.15
#